data_ff175bcaa0c474b1e78070663b7a5a2b
#
_entry.id   ff175bcaa0c474b1e78070663b7a5a2b
#
_cell.length_a   1.000
_cell.length_b   1.000
_cell.length_c   1.000
_cell.angle_alpha   90.00
_cell.angle_beta   90.00
_cell.angle_gamma   90.00
#
_symmetry.space_group_name_H-M   'P 1'
#
loop_
_entity.id
_entity.type
_entity.pdbx_description
1 polymer ?
#
loop_
_entity_poly.entity_id
_entity_poly.type
_entity_poly.pdbx_seq_one_letter_code
_entity_poly.pdbx_strand_id
1 'polypeptide(L)'
;MKYQLKCLKTGDLINDAYTLHYTDNALLRAVYNEPFSVRDDADGVWKYLSWLPVSKANEYVAGTVTYKSEELGKAMGLSNLWITYHGYWPEKGGLCPTGSFKDMEAVPTIQRMHDHGADGLICASAGNTARAFTHFCGLDGTPLIVVVGKDHADRIWARPENNAESVRLVVVNDGDYYDAKTVAKGIAAELPGWQMEGSVHNVARRDGIGSLIIDAAFKIGRLPDHYFQGIGGGPGPIGIHEMAERLIDGGFFEGPVPRQHVSQNVEHHPIHNAWQAGRNHLVPEDFPPDEVEVYSDYLLNKGPAYGQVGAVHDILKSSNGQTYIVKREAAVAAREICLLYTSD
;
A
#
# COMPACT_ATOMS: atom_id res chain seq x y z
N MET A 1 -10.80 -20.11 -13.62
CA MET A 1 -9.85 -19.42 -12.75
C MET A 1 -10.14 -17.94 -12.86
N LYS A 2 -10.33 -17.23 -11.74
CA LYS A 2 -10.73 -15.83 -11.69
C LYS A 2 -9.66 -14.88 -12.22
N TYR A 3 -8.39 -15.17 -11.94
CA TYR A 3 -7.25 -14.37 -12.35
C TYR A 3 -5.99 -15.22 -12.55
N GLN A 4 -5.02 -14.65 -13.23
CA GLN A 4 -3.64 -15.16 -13.34
C GLN A 4 -2.67 -14.05 -12.98
N LEU A 5 -1.41 -14.39 -12.74
CA LEU A 5 -0.34 -13.42 -12.51
C LEU A 5 0.46 -13.26 -13.80
N LYS A 6 0.65 -12.02 -14.23
CA LYS A 6 1.50 -11.64 -15.36
C LYS A 6 2.84 -11.11 -14.86
N CYS A 7 3.93 -11.69 -15.32
CA CYS A 7 5.26 -11.11 -15.12
C CYS A 7 5.42 -9.91 -16.03
N LEU A 8 5.67 -8.72 -15.45
CA LEU A 8 5.77 -7.49 -16.24
C LEU A 8 7.03 -7.40 -17.11
N LYS A 9 8.06 -8.22 -16.83
CA LYS A 9 9.29 -8.27 -17.62
C LYS A 9 9.19 -9.23 -18.81
N THR A 10 8.66 -10.43 -18.62
CA THR A 10 8.62 -11.47 -19.64
C THR A 10 7.28 -11.56 -20.37
N GLY A 11 6.20 -11.04 -19.75
CA GLY A 11 4.84 -11.18 -20.25
C GLY A 11 4.18 -12.53 -19.92
N ASP A 12 4.91 -13.43 -19.27
CA ASP A 12 4.39 -14.76 -18.92
C ASP A 12 3.19 -14.67 -17.99
N LEU A 13 2.20 -15.51 -18.27
CA LEU A 13 1.03 -15.73 -17.42
C LEU A 13 1.23 -17.01 -16.61
N ILE A 14 1.16 -16.90 -15.30
CA ILE A 14 1.28 -18.02 -14.37
C ILE A 14 0.06 -18.14 -13.47
N ASN A 15 -0.22 -19.35 -13.03
CA ASN A 15 -1.22 -19.57 -11.99
C ASN A 15 -0.66 -19.10 -10.65
N ASP A 16 -1.49 -18.42 -9.88
CA ASP A 16 -1.09 -17.99 -8.56
C ASP A 16 -1.01 -19.18 -7.59
N ALA A 17 0.11 -19.28 -6.89
CA ALA A 17 0.35 -20.19 -5.77
C ALA A 17 0.88 -19.40 -4.57
N TYR A 18 0.29 -18.25 -4.31
CA TYR A 18 0.81 -17.19 -3.42
C TYR A 18 2.17 -16.66 -3.91
N THR A 19 2.35 -16.60 -5.22
CA THR A 19 3.65 -16.22 -5.81
C THR A 19 3.94 -14.76 -5.60
N LEU A 20 5.08 -14.46 -4.97
CA LEU A 20 5.56 -13.09 -4.74
C LEU A 20 6.62 -12.68 -5.77
N HIS A 21 7.41 -13.63 -6.25
CA HIS A 21 8.50 -13.42 -7.19
C HIS A 21 8.46 -14.48 -8.28
N TYR A 22 8.74 -14.10 -9.52
CA TYR A 22 8.82 -15.02 -10.66
C TYR A 22 10.15 -14.89 -11.40
N THR A 23 10.53 -13.65 -11.71
CA THR A 23 11.83 -13.34 -12.30
C THR A 23 12.51 -12.25 -11.47
N ASP A 24 13.82 -12.16 -11.60
CA ASP A 24 14.56 -11.08 -10.98
C ASP A 24 14.16 -9.74 -11.58
N ASN A 25 14.09 -8.75 -10.72
CA ASN A 25 13.88 -7.35 -11.06
C ASN A 25 12.57 -7.03 -11.81
N ALA A 26 11.47 -7.74 -11.51
CA ALA A 26 10.15 -7.43 -12.02
C ALA A 26 9.04 -7.70 -11.01
N LEU A 27 7.98 -6.91 -11.08
CA LEU A 27 6.74 -7.16 -10.35
C LEU A 27 5.83 -8.12 -11.13
N LEU A 28 5.01 -8.85 -10.40
CA LEU A 28 3.86 -9.59 -10.92
C LEU A 28 2.63 -8.69 -10.85
N ARG A 29 1.72 -8.79 -11.81
CA ARG A 29 0.45 -8.06 -11.83
C ARG A 29 -0.70 -9.05 -12.01
N ALA A 30 -1.77 -8.92 -11.24
CA ALA A 30 -2.96 -9.75 -11.46
C ALA A 30 -3.67 -9.34 -12.76
N VAL A 31 -4.04 -10.34 -13.56
CA VAL A 31 -4.85 -10.21 -14.77
C VAL A 31 -6.16 -10.95 -14.53
N TYR A 32 -7.25 -10.21 -14.51
CA TYR A 32 -8.58 -10.72 -14.20
C TYR A 32 -9.29 -11.21 -15.45
N ASN A 33 -9.91 -12.39 -15.39
CA ASN A 33 -10.67 -13.00 -16.47
C ASN A 33 -12.17 -12.62 -16.39
N GLU A 34 -12.60 -12.07 -15.27
CA GLU A 34 -13.98 -11.63 -15.03
C GLU A 34 -14.11 -10.14 -15.33
N PRO A 35 -15.23 -9.70 -15.90
CA PRO A 35 -15.53 -8.28 -16.04
C PRO A 35 -15.56 -7.58 -14.67
N PHE A 36 -15.15 -6.33 -14.65
CA PHE A 36 -15.31 -5.49 -13.45
C PHE A 36 -16.77 -5.31 -13.10
N SER A 37 -17.06 -5.45 -11.82
CA SER A 37 -18.37 -5.14 -11.26
C SER A 37 -18.22 -4.54 -9.88
N VAL A 38 -19.08 -3.58 -9.56
CA VAL A 38 -19.21 -3.03 -8.21
C VAL A 38 -20.36 -3.78 -7.53
N ARG A 39 -20.12 -4.24 -6.32
CA ARG A 39 -21.13 -4.92 -5.50
C ARG A 39 -21.83 -3.92 -4.59
N ASP A 40 -23.13 -3.76 -4.76
CA ASP A 40 -23.96 -2.90 -3.91
C ASP A 40 -24.29 -3.53 -2.54
N ASP A 41 -24.13 -4.86 -2.44
CA ASP A 41 -24.37 -5.65 -1.22
C ASP A 41 -23.13 -5.81 -0.34
N ALA A 42 -22.04 -5.11 -0.64
CA ALA A 42 -20.77 -5.20 0.08
C ALA A 42 -20.26 -3.82 0.51
N ASP A 43 -19.39 -3.80 1.52
CA ASP A 43 -18.76 -2.59 2.02
C ASP A 43 -17.26 -2.56 1.73
N GLY A 44 -16.69 -1.35 1.75
CA GLY A 44 -15.27 -1.10 1.62
C GLY A 44 -14.65 -1.75 0.38
N VAL A 45 -13.50 -2.39 0.57
CA VAL A 45 -12.72 -3.04 -0.50
C VAL A 45 -13.49 -4.17 -1.19
N TRP A 46 -14.44 -4.80 -0.51
CA TRP A 46 -15.22 -5.91 -1.04
C TRP A 46 -16.25 -5.51 -2.10
N LYS A 47 -16.57 -4.23 -2.22
CA LYS A 47 -17.31 -3.69 -3.36
C LYS A 47 -16.66 -4.03 -4.70
N TYR A 48 -15.33 -4.14 -4.71
CA TYR A 48 -14.51 -4.35 -5.89
C TYR A 48 -13.95 -5.77 -6.00
N LEU A 49 -14.65 -6.74 -5.38
CA LEU A 49 -14.20 -8.14 -5.29
C LEU A 49 -13.82 -8.74 -6.64
N SER A 50 -14.50 -8.37 -7.74
CA SER A 50 -14.19 -8.84 -9.10
C SER A 50 -12.74 -8.57 -9.51
N TRP A 51 -12.14 -7.49 -9.02
CA TRP A 51 -10.75 -7.10 -9.28
C TRP A 51 -9.85 -7.18 -8.05
N LEU A 52 -10.12 -8.15 -7.19
CA LEU A 52 -9.21 -8.54 -6.11
C LEU A 52 -8.75 -9.99 -6.34
N PRO A 53 -7.47 -10.31 -6.09
CA PRO A 53 -6.91 -11.63 -6.37
C PRO A 53 -7.23 -12.62 -5.24
N VAL A 54 -8.52 -12.77 -4.96
CA VAL A 54 -9.09 -13.63 -3.91
C VAL A 54 -10.36 -14.31 -4.41
N SER A 55 -10.70 -15.45 -3.83
CA SER A 55 -11.87 -16.25 -4.23
C SER A 55 -13.19 -15.67 -3.73
N LYS A 56 -13.19 -15.06 -2.55
CA LYS A 56 -14.37 -14.53 -1.86
C LYS A 56 -14.02 -13.36 -0.94
N ALA A 57 -15.02 -12.61 -0.51
CA ALA A 57 -14.91 -11.69 0.61
C ALA A 57 -14.87 -12.47 1.94
N ASN A 58 -14.19 -11.92 2.94
CA ASN A 58 -14.35 -12.35 4.34
C ASN A 58 -15.26 -11.36 5.09
N GLU A 59 -15.47 -11.59 6.39
CA GLU A 59 -16.35 -10.77 7.21
C GLU A 59 -15.75 -9.43 7.67
N TYR A 60 -14.44 -9.24 7.48
CA TYR A 60 -13.74 -8.03 7.90
C TYR A 60 -13.67 -7.02 6.77
N VAL A 61 -13.90 -5.75 7.09
CA VAL A 61 -14.02 -4.69 6.10
C VAL A 61 -12.97 -3.62 6.35
N ALA A 62 -12.31 -3.22 5.29
CA ALA A 62 -11.57 -1.97 5.21
C ALA A 62 -12.14 -1.13 4.06
N GLY A 63 -12.28 0.17 4.26
CA GLY A 63 -12.89 1.03 3.26
C GLY A 63 -12.44 2.47 3.35
N THR A 64 -12.45 3.15 2.22
CA THR A 64 -12.16 4.57 2.11
C THR A 64 -13.41 5.34 1.74
N VAL A 65 -13.41 6.64 1.98
CA VAL A 65 -14.44 7.55 1.50
C VAL A 65 -13.79 8.68 0.73
N THR A 66 -14.28 8.92 -0.48
CA THR A 66 -13.83 10.04 -1.32
C THR A 66 -14.84 11.16 -1.28
N TYR A 67 -14.36 12.38 -1.04
CA TYR A 67 -15.19 13.59 -1.04
C TYR A 67 -14.44 14.78 -1.61
N LYS A 68 -15.20 15.75 -2.13
CA LYS A 68 -14.65 17.03 -2.56
C LYS A 68 -14.42 17.90 -1.32
N SER A 69 -13.18 18.32 -1.10
CA SER A 69 -12.83 19.19 0.01
C SER A 69 -12.89 20.65 -0.42
N GLU A 70 -14.03 21.30 -0.20
CA GLU A 70 -14.29 22.63 -0.71
C GLU A 70 -13.52 23.70 0.08
N GLU A 71 -13.55 23.65 1.41
CA GLU A 71 -12.91 24.67 2.23
C GLU A 71 -11.37 24.55 2.20
N LEU A 72 -10.81 23.35 2.27
CA LEU A 72 -9.38 23.15 2.06
C LEU A 72 -8.97 23.53 0.65
N GLY A 73 -9.76 23.17 -0.35
CA GLY A 73 -9.53 23.55 -1.75
C GLY A 73 -9.49 25.05 -1.92
N LYS A 74 -10.43 25.78 -1.32
CA LYS A 74 -10.47 27.26 -1.31
C LYS A 74 -9.27 27.86 -0.61
N ALA A 75 -8.89 27.35 0.56
CA ALA A 75 -7.73 27.82 1.31
C ALA A 75 -6.41 27.62 0.53
N MET A 76 -6.31 26.56 -0.28
CA MET A 76 -5.15 26.25 -1.11
C MET A 76 -5.22 26.84 -2.53
N GLY A 77 -6.30 27.51 -2.91
CA GLY A 77 -6.53 28.01 -4.27
C GLY A 77 -6.79 26.89 -5.30
N LEU A 78 -7.29 25.73 -4.86
CA LEU A 78 -7.60 24.56 -5.68
C LEU A 78 -9.11 24.37 -5.80
N SER A 79 -9.69 24.67 -6.95
CA SER A 79 -11.15 24.58 -7.18
C SER A 79 -11.67 23.14 -7.28
N ASN A 80 -10.79 22.16 -7.46
CA ASN A 80 -11.16 20.77 -7.69
C ASN A 80 -10.28 19.81 -6.86
N LEU A 81 -10.22 20.05 -5.56
CA LEU A 81 -9.52 19.19 -4.61
C LEU A 81 -10.43 18.09 -4.09
N TRP A 82 -10.00 16.86 -4.24
CA TRP A 82 -10.66 15.67 -3.70
C TRP A 82 -9.75 14.97 -2.72
N ILE A 83 -10.33 14.41 -1.67
CA ILE A 83 -9.64 13.64 -0.65
C ILE A 83 -10.23 12.25 -0.63
N THR A 84 -9.38 11.22 -0.79
CA THR A 84 -9.73 9.84 -0.46
C THR A 84 -9.25 9.55 0.94
N TYR A 85 -10.14 9.67 1.91
CA TYR A 85 -9.86 9.52 3.32
C TYR A 85 -9.78 8.03 3.70
N HIS A 86 -8.71 7.64 4.31
CA HIS A 86 -8.41 6.26 4.74
C HIS A 86 -8.22 6.15 6.26
N GLY A 87 -9.05 6.84 7.01
CA GLY A 87 -9.15 6.73 8.46
C GLY A 87 -10.44 6.04 8.88
N TYR A 88 -10.77 6.15 10.16
CA TYR A 88 -11.99 5.58 10.72
C TYR A 88 -13.06 6.67 10.89
N TRP A 89 -14.03 6.69 10.01
CA TRP A 89 -15.18 7.59 9.99
C TRP A 89 -16.41 6.86 9.45
N PRO A 90 -16.94 5.89 10.23
CA PRO A 90 -17.97 4.96 9.74
C PRO A 90 -19.23 5.67 9.25
N GLU A 91 -19.61 6.81 9.83
CA GLU A 91 -20.80 7.59 9.44
C GLU A 91 -20.69 8.15 8.01
N LYS A 92 -19.48 8.27 7.49
CA LYS A 92 -19.20 8.72 6.12
C LYS A 92 -18.67 7.61 5.21
N GLY A 93 -18.50 6.38 5.75
CA GLY A 93 -17.99 5.23 5.00
C GLY A 93 -16.46 5.03 5.07
N GLY A 94 -15.77 5.80 5.92
CA GLY A 94 -14.35 5.57 6.23
C GLY A 94 -14.19 4.42 7.21
N LEU A 95 -13.77 3.26 6.74
CA LEU A 95 -13.73 2.00 7.48
C LEU A 95 -12.29 1.45 7.62
N CYS A 96 -11.32 2.32 7.89
CA CYS A 96 -9.95 1.91 8.17
C CYS A 96 -9.65 2.03 9.67
N PRO A 97 -9.89 0.96 10.47
CA PRO A 97 -9.82 1.01 11.93
C PRO A 97 -8.42 1.28 12.48
N THR A 98 -7.35 1.00 11.74
CA THR A 98 -5.99 1.33 12.18
C THR A 98 -5.54 2.73 11.74
N GLY A 99 -6.40 3.49 11.06
CA GLY A 99 -6.15 4.87 10.66
C GLY A 99 -5.24 5.01 9.44
N SER A 100 -5.11 3.95 8.62
CA SER A 100 -4.31 4.02 7.41
C SER A 100 -4.81 3.10 6.30
N PHE A 101 -4.47 3.43 5.05
CA PHE A 101 -4.79 2.60 3.89
C PHE A 101 -4.12 1.21 3.90
N LYS A 102 -3.26 0.93 4.89
CA LYS A 102 -2.72 -0.42 5.10
C LYS A 102 -3.79 -1.44 5.45
N ASP A 103 -4.93 -0.97 5.96
CA ASP A 103 -6.10 -1.79 6.18
C ASP A 103 -6.63 -2.35 4.85
N MET A 104 -6.63 -1.53 3.80
CA MET A 104 -6.99 -1.96 2.43
C MET A 104 -6.04 -3.00 1.84
N GLU A 105 -4.78 -3.02 2.30
CA GLU A 105 -3.79 -4.02 1.93
C GLU A 105 -3.97 -5.33 2.69
N ALA A 106 -4.24 -5.24 4.00
CA ALA A 106 -4.25 -6.39 4.91
C ALA A 106 -5.41 -7.33 4.62
N VAL A 107 -6.63 -6.80 4.50
CA VAL A 107 -7.86 -7.58 4.35
C VAL A 107 -7.81 -8.52 3.14
N PRO A 108 -7.51 -8.08 1.90
CA PRO A 108 -7.41 -9.00 0.77
C PRO A 108 -6.15 -9.89 0.81
N THR A 109 -5.08 -9.47 1.50
CA THR A 109 -3.88 -10.31 1.66
C THR A 109 -4.14 -11.50 2.56
N ILE A 110 -4.85 -11.30 3.66
CA ILE A 110 -5.26 -12.38 4.58
C ILE A 110 -6.17 -13.35 3.82
N GLN A 111 -7.14 -12.85 3.07
CA GLN A 111 -8.01 -13.73 2.28
C GLN A 111 -7.24 -14.51 1.20
N ARG A 112 -6.28 -13.87 0.49
CA ARG A 112 -5.42 -14.56 -0.46
C ARG A 112 -4.60 -15.66 0.21
N MET A 113 -4.09 -15.42 1.41
CA MET A 113 -3.38 -16.41 2.20
C MET A 113 -4.28 -17.62 2.50
N HIS A 114 -5.52 -17.41 2.94
CA HIS A 114 -6.50 -18.47 3.17
C HIS A 114 -6.85 -19.23 1.89
N ASP A 115 -7.03 -18.53 0.76
CA ASP A 115 -7.35 -19.14 -0.53
C ASP A 115 -6.25 -20.13 -1.01
N HIS A 116 -5.01 -19.91 -0.57
CA HIS A 116 -3.86 -20.76 -0.88
C HIS A 116 -3.50 -21.77 0.23
N GLY A 117 -4.32 -21.85 1.28
CA GLY A 117 -4.17 -22.83 2.35
C GLY A 117 -2.89 -22.68 3.18
N ALA A 118 -2.36 -21.46 3.30
CA ALA A 118 -1.20 -21.23 4.15
C ALA A 118 -1.58 -21.24 5.64
N ASP A 119 -0.63 -21.65 6.49
CA ASP A 119 -0.82 -21.81 7.94
C ASP A 119 -0.80 -20.46 8.69
N GLY A 120 -0.21 -19.42 8.11
CA GLY A 120 -0.12 -18.09 8.70
C GLY A 120 0.73 -17.11 7.90
N LEU A 121 0.81 -15.88 8.39
CA LEU A 121 1.57 -14.79 7.79
C LEU A 121 2.77 -14.36 8.65
N ILE A 122 3.81 -13.89 7.97
CA ILE A 122 4.99 -13.28 8.58
C ILE A 122 5.11 -11.86 8.05
N CYS A 123 5.15 -10.89 8.96
CA CYS A 123 5.25 -9.47 8.65
C CYS A 123 6.47 -8.85 9.33
N ALA A 124 7.43 -8.35 8.55
CA ALA A 124 8.54 -7.55 9.07
C ALA A 124 8.21 -6.06 8.90
N SER A 125 7.67 -5.44 9.94
CA SER A 125 7.30 -4.02 9.91
C SER A 125 7.12 -3.48 11.33
N ALA A 126 7.52 -2.23 11.53
CA ALA A 126 7.31 -1.48 12.77
C ALA A 126 6.22 -0.42 12.64
N GLY A 127 5.53 -0.34 11.50
CA GLY A 127 4.61 0.75 11.19
C GLY A 127 3.18 0.29 10.88
N ASN A 128 2.52 1.07 10.05
CA ASN A 128 1.11 0.88 9.70
C ASN A 128 0.80 -0.50 9.10
N THR A 129 1.75 -1.12 8.37
CA THR A 129 1.57 -2.48 7.85
C THR A 129 1.41 -3.48 9.00
N ALA A 130 2.33 -3.49 9.96
CA ALA A 130 2.21 -4.40 11.10
C ALA A 130 0.94 -4.16 11.91
N ARG A 131 0.54 -2.90 12.12
CA ARG A 131 -0.72 -2.56 12.82
C ARG A 131 -1.95 -3.14 12.12
N ALA A 132 -2.03 -2.94 10.79
CA ALA A 132 -3.15 -3.46 10.01
C ALA A 132 -3.22 -5.00 10.07
N PHE A 133 -2.10 -5.68 9.82
CA PHE A 133 -2.09 -7.15 9.92
C PHE A 133 -2.36 -7.65 11.35
N THR A 134 -1.78 -7.01 12.38
CA THR A 134 -2.08 -7.35 13.79
C THR A 134 -3.57 -7.21 14.08
N HIS A 135 -4.20 -6.13 13.62
CA HIS A 135 -5.62 -5.91 13.84
C HIS A 135 -6.47 -6.99 13.15
N PHE A 136 -6.33 -7.16 11.84
CA PHE A 136 -7.21 -8.06 11.09
C PHE A 136 -6.90 -9.54 11.33
N CYS A 137 -5.65 -9.95 11.48
CA CYS A 137 -5.32 -11.32 11.88
C CYS A 137 -5.79 -11.62 13.31
N GLY A 138 -5.72 -10.62 14.20
CA GLY A 138 -6.27 -10.77 15.56
C GLY A 138 -7.78 -10.93 15.58
N LEU A 139 -8.52 -10.26 14.71
CA LEU A 139 -9.98 -10.43 14.58
C LEU A 139 -10.34 -11.80 13.95
N ASP A 140 -9.62 -12.17 12.90
CA ASP A 140 -9.86 -13.39 12.13
C ASP A 140 -9.36 -14.66 12.85
N GLY A 141 -8.49 -14.51 13.85
CA GLY A 141 -7.78 -15.65 14.46
C GLY A 141 -6.67 -16.21 13.57
N THR A 142 -6.32 -15.54 12.47
CA THR A 142 -5.26 -15.94 11.57
C THR A 142 -3.89 -15.86 12.25
N PRO A 143 -3.08 -16.93 12.24
CA PRO A 143 -1.76 -16.90 12.82
C PRO A 143 -0.85 -15.86 12.13
N LEU A 144 -0.28 -14.97 12.93
CA LEU A 144 0.62 -13.90 12.46
C LEU A 144 1.89 -13.85 13.31
N ILE A 145 3.03 -13.79 12.65
CA ILE A 145 4.32 -13.44 13.27
C ILE A 145 4.70 -12.04 12.80
N VAL A 146 4.79 -11.10 13.73
CA VAL A 146 5.31 -9.75 13.49
C VAL A 146 6.75 -9.71 13.98
N VAL A 147 7.68 -9.35 13.10
CA VAL A 147 9.09 -9.19 13.44
C VAL A 147 9.44 -7.71 13.41
N VAL A 148 9.97 -7.18 14.52
CA VAL A 148 10.24 -5.75 14.70
C VAL A 148 11.49 -5.52 15.53
N GLY A 149 12.23 -4.44 15.24
CA GLY A 149 13.32 -3.98 16.08
C GLY A 149 12.80 -3.49 17.45
N LYS A 150 13.59 -3.67 18.51
CA LYS A 150 13.24 -3.37 19.90
C LYS A 150 12.72 -1.95 20.09
N ASP A 151 13.37 -0.96 19.47
CA ASP A 151 13.03 0.46 19.63
C ASP A 151 11.70 0.86 19.01
N HIS A 152 11.04 -0.08 18.33
CA HIS A 152 9.75 0.13 17.67
C HIS A 152 8.67 -0.88 18.07
N ALA A 153 8.95 -1.75 19.04
CA ALA A 153 8.03 -2.78 19.46
C ALA A 153 6.74 -2.21 20.10
N ASP A 154 6.86 -1.08 20.79
CA ASP A 154 5.76 -0.32 21.41
C ASP A 154 4.78 0.29 20.39
N ARG A 155 5.18 0.38 19.13
CA ARG A 155 4.32 0.88 18.05
C ARG A 155 3.31 -0.15 17.57
N ILE A 156 3.51 -1.42 17.91
CA ILE A 156 2.59 -2.50 17.56
C ILE A 156 1.57 -2.63 18.69
N TRP A 157 0.35 -2.20 18.42
CA TRP A 157 -0.74 -2.26 19.36
C TRP A 157 -1.86 -3.15 18.81
N ALA A 158 -2.60 -3.78 19.69
CA ALA A 158 -3.80 -4.53 19.41
C ALA A 158 -4.96 -3.95 20.22
N ARG A 159 -6.17 -4.09 19.71
CA ARG A 159 -7.38 -3.72 20.44
C ARG A 159 -7.80 -4.85 21.36
N PRO A 160 -8.58 -4.56 22.41
CA PRO A 160 -9.04 -5.59 23.37
C PRO A 160 -9.83 -6.72 22.72
N GLU A 161 -10.53 -6.45 21.62
CA GLU A 161 -11.32 -7.45 20.87
C GLU A 161 -10.46 -8.42 20.04
N ASN A 162 -9.17 -8.12 19.84
CA ASN A 162 -8.28 -8.98 19.07
C ASN A 162 -7.92 -10.26 19.85
N ASN A 163 -7.86 -11.38 19.13
CA ASN A 163 -7.32 -12.62 19.68
C ASN A 163 -5.80 -12.52 19.82
N ALA A 164 -5.32 -12.26 21.02
CA ALA A 164 -3.90 -12.13 21.30
C ALA A 164 -3.10 -13.42 21.03
N GLU A 165 -3.76 -14.59 21.02
CA GLU A 165 -3.10 -15.86 20.77
C GLU A 165 -2.74 -16.06 19.28
N SER A 166 -3.43 -15.40 18.37
CA SER A 166 -3.15 -15.50 16.95
C SER A 166 -1.90 -14.69 16.52
N VAL A 167 -1.49 -13.71 17.32
CA VAL A 167 -0.38 -12.81 16.97
C VAL A 167 0.84 -13.07 17.86
N ARG A 168 1.98 -13.30 17.24
CA ARG A 168 3.29 -13.44 17.91
C ARG A 168 4.18 -12.29 17.53
N LEU A 169 4.68 -11.55 18.53
CA LEU A 169 5.65 -10.48 18.34
C LEU A 169 7.06 -11.01 18.60
N VAL A 170 7.90 -10.98 17.57
CA VAL A 170 9.32 -11.30 17.66
C VAL A 170 10.10 -9.99 17.67
N VAL A 171 10.76 -9.71 18.78
CA VAL A 171 11.53 -8.48 18.98
C VAL A 171 13.02 -8.77 18.73
N VAL A 172 13.60 -8.06 17.78
CA VAL A 172 15.04 -8.15 17.47
C VAL A 172 15.77 -7.13 18.34
N ASN A 173 16.58 -7.64 19.28
CA ASN A 173 17.43 -6.79 20.11
C ASN A 173 18.62 -6.28 19.29
N ASP A 174 18.98 -5.02 19.50
CA ASP A 174 20.15 -4.37 18.88
C ASP A 174 20.15 -4.44 17.33
N GLY A 175 18.93 -4.49 16.71
CA GLY A 175 18.75 -4.61 15.27
C GLY A 175 17.80 -3.56 14.69
N ASP A 176 18.06 -3.19 13.45
CA ASP A 176 17.23 -2.26 12.68
C ASP A 176 16.08 -2.98 11.93
N TYR A 177 15.40 -2.25 11.05
CA TYR A 177 14.34 -2.80 10.19
C TYR A 177 14.85 -3.91 9.25
N TYR A 178 16.12 -3.85 8.81
CA TYR A 178 16.70 -4.85 7.91
C TYR A 178 17.05 -6.13 8.62
N ASP A 179 17.50 -6.02 9.87
CA ASP A 179 17.69 -7.18 10.73
C ASP A 179 16.36 -7.88 10.98
N ALA A 180 15.30 -7.13 11.26
CA ALA A 180 13.96 -7.67 11.39
C ALA A 180 13.50 -8.38 10.09
N LYS A 181 13.77 -7.82 8.91
CA LYS A 181 13.50 -8.49 7.63
C LYS A 181 14.30 -9.78 7.43
N THR A 182 15.55 -9.78 7.85
CA THR A 182 16.43 -10.95 7.75
C THR A 182 15.93 -12.06 8.67
N VAL A 183 15.59 -11.73 9.90
CA VAL A 183 15.01 -12.67 10.87
C VAL A 183 13.68 -13.22 10.33
N ALA A 184 12.80 -12.36 9.79
CA ALA A 184 11.52 -12.80 9.22
C ALA A 184 11.70 -13.77 8.05
N LYS A 185 12.68 -13.54 7.17
CA LYS A 185 13.03 -14.47 6.09
C LYS A 185 13.55 -15.81 6.62
N GLY A 186 14.38 -15.78 7.68
CA GLY A 186 14.85 -16.98 8.35
C GLY A 186 13.69 -17.79 8.92
N ILE A 187 12.75 -17.14 9.62
CA ILE A 187 11.55 -17.78 10.15
C ILE A 187 10.72 -18.40 9.00
N ALA A 188 10.53 -17.69 7.90
CA ALA A 188 9.78 -18.20 6.75
C ALA A 188 10.44 -19.44 6.12
N ALA A 189 11.76 -19.53 6.13
CA ALA A 189 12.49 -20.70 5.62
C ALA A 189 12.31 -21.94 6.51
N GLU A 190 12.12 -21.76 7.82
CA GLU A 190 11.92 -22.83 8.78
C GLU A 190 10.44 -23.24 8.95
N LEU A 191 9.50 -22.43 8.44
CA LEU A 191 8.06 -22.65 8.54
C LEU A 191 7.43 -22.77 7.15
N PRO A 192 7.53 -23.93 6.48
CA PRO A 192 7.16 -24.07 5.06
C PRO A 192 5.68 -23.81 4.75
N GLY A 193 4.77 -23.93 5.71
CA GLY A 193 3.35 -23.57 5.56
C GLY A 193 3.05 -22.08 5.72
N TRP A 194 4.02 -21.27 6.15
CA TRP A 194 3.84 -19.85 6.41
C TRP A 194 4.27 -18.99 5.23
N GLN A 195 3.58 -17.87 5.03
CA GLN A 195 3.84 -16.96 3.91
C GLN A 195 4.28 -15.58 4.42
N MET A 196 5.24 -14.98 3.72
CA MET A 196 5.55 -13.56 3.92
C MET A 196 4.37 -12.71 3.41
N GLU A 197 4.04 -11.62 4.11
CA GLU A 197 3.02 -10.66 3.65
C GLU A 197 3.37 -10.01 2.30
N GLY A 198 4.64 -10.04 1.92
CA GLY A 198 5.16 -9.81 0.58
C GLY A 198 5.35 -8.36 0.17
N SER A 199 4.97 -7.38 0.99
CA SER A 199 5.14 -5.95 0.68
C SER A 199 4.64 -5.60 -0.73
N VAL A 200 5.43 -4.84 -1.49
CA VAL A 200 5.13 -4.44 -2.88
C VAL A 200 4.98 -5.61 -3.86
N HIS A 201 5.56 -6.78 -3.56
CA HIS A 201 5.48 -7.96 -4.42
C HIS A 201 4.15 -8.72 -4.30
N ASN A 202 3.36 -8.43 -3.27
CA ASN A 202 2.06 -9.06 -3.10
C ASN A 202 0.99 -8.30 -3.90
N VAL A 203 0.41 -8.98 -4.90
CA VAL A 203 -0.63 -8.42 -5.76
C VAL A 203 -1.89 -8.04 -4.97
N ALA A 204 -2.27 -8.81 -3.94
CA ALA A 204 -3.44 -8.50 -3.13
C ALA A 204 -3.27 -7.18 -2.35
N ARG A 205 -2.06 -6.87 -1.90
CA ARG A 205 -1.76 -5.58 -1.28
C ARG A 205 -1.96 -4.43 -2.26
N ARG A 206 -1.38 -4.54 -3.47
CA ARG A 206 -1.48 -3.48 -4.48
C ARG A 206 -2.89 -3.31 -5.02
N ASP A 207 -3.61 -4.41 -5.28
CA ASP A 207 -4.98 -4.33 -5.76
C ASP A 207 -5.95 -3.82 -4.67
N GLY A 208 -5.68 -4.17 -3.40
CA GLY A 208 -6.40 -3.60 -2.26
C GLY A 208 -6.23 -2.08 -2.17
N ILE A 209 -4.99 -1.56 -2.26
CA ILE A 209 -4.75 -0.11 -2.35
C ILE A 209 -5.35 0.48 -3.62
N GLY A 210 -5.25 -0.22 -4.74
CA GLY A 210 -5.82 0.22 -6.02
C GLY A 210 -7.31 0.52 -5.95
N SER A 211 -8.06 -0.07 -5.01
CA SER A 211 -9.46 0.24 -4.81
C SER A 211 -9.73 1.71 -4.43
N LEU A 212 -8.74 2.43 -3.89
CA LEU A 212 -8.85 3.86 -3.59
C LEU A 212 -9.10 4.69 -4.86
N ILE A 213 -8.44 4.36 -5.97
CA ILE A 213 -8.65 5.10 -7.22
C ILE A 213 -9.96 4.70 -7.90
N ILE A 214 -10.46 3.48 -7.66
CA ILE A 214 -11.79 3.10 -8.12
C ILE A 214 -12.83 3.96 -7.40
N ASP A 215 -12.80 4.01 -6.06
CA ASP A 215 -13.71 4.85 -5.27
C ASP A 215 -13.66 6.31 -5.72
N ALA A 216 -12.45 6.86 -5.86
CA ALA A 216 -12.26 8.24 -6.32
C ALA A 216 -12.83 8.46 -7.73
N ALA A 217 -12.50 7.62 -8.70
CA ALA A 217 -12.89 7.81 -10.09
C ALA A 217 -14.42 7.74 -10.27
N PHE A 218 -15.08 6.77 -9.62
CA PHE A 218 -16.54 6.68 -9.67
C PHE A 218 -17.22 7.84 -8.94
N LYS A 219 -16.65 8.34 -7.83
CA LYS A 219 -17.18 9.49 -7.10
C LYS A 219 -17.01 10.81 -7.85
N ILE A 220 -15.88 10.99 -8.52
CA ILE A 220 -15.57 12.18 -9.34
C ILE A 220 -16.29 12.12 -10.69
N GLY A 221 -16.58 10.93 -11.21
CA GLY A 221 -17.12 10.69 -12.56
C GLY A 221 -16.06 10.63 -13.66
N ARG A 222 -14.78 10.66 -13.30
CA ARG A 222 -13.61 10.51 -14.16
C ARG A 222 -12.35 10.18 -13.35
N LEU A 223 -11.29 9.77 -14.01
CA LEU A 223 -9.98 9.71 -13.36
C LEU A 223 -9.50 11.12 -12.98
N PRO A 224 -8.89 11.33 -11.80
CA PRO A 224 -8.28 12.61 -11.45
C PRO A 224 -7.07 12.89 -12.34
N ASP A 225 -6.78 14.16 -12.60
CA ASP A 225 -5.62 14.56 -13.41
C ASP A 225 -4.30 14.31 -12.64
N HIS A 226 -4.34 14.42 -11.31
CA HIS A 226 -3.19 14.34 -10.43
C HIS A 226 -3.48 13.46 -9.21
N TYR A 227 -2.49 12.68 -8.81
CA TYR A 227 -2.51 11.90 -7.57
C TYR A 227 -1.28 12.23 -6.72
N PHE A 228 -1.48 12.57 -5.44
CA PHE A 228 -0.43 12.95 -4.51
C PHE A 228 -0.31 11.96 -3.36
N GLN A 229 0.90 11.51 -3.06
CA GLN A 229 1.15 10.62 -1.92
C GLN A 229 2.58 10.76 -1.39
N GLY A 230 2.73 10.74 -0.05
CA GLY A 230 4.01 10.47 0.61
C GLY A 230 4.38 8.99 0.47
N ILE A 231 5.64 8.67 0.10
CA ILE A 231 6.06 7.30 -0.15
C ILE A 231 7.28 6.86 0.65
N GLY A 232 7.25 5.59 1.10
CA GLY A 232 8.42 4.85 1.55
C GLY A 232 8.79 3.77 0.54
N GLY A 233 8.14 2.60 0.59
CA GLY A 233 8.41 1.46 -0.27
C GLY A 233 7.78 1.48 -1.68
N GLY A 234 6.74 2.29 -1.90
CA GLY A 234 6.11 2.49 -3.20
C GLY A 234 4.84 1.67 -3.54
N PRO A 235 4.31 0.75 -2.71
CA PRO A 235 3.14 -0.04 -3.10
C PRO A 235 1.89 0.80 -3.39
N GLY A 236 1.72 1.94 -2.68
CA GLY A 236 0.58 2.84 -2.88
C GLY A 236 0.48 3.37 -4.31
N PRO A 237 1.43 4.22 -4.75
CA PRO A 237 1.38 4.77 -6.10
C PRO A 237 1.41 3.70 -7.20
N ILE A 238 2.07 2.54 -6.99
CA ILE A 238 2.04 1.43 -7.93
C ILE A 238 0.62 0.86 -8.05
N GLY A 239 -0.03 0.54 -6.93
CA GLY A 239 -1.39 -0.01 -6.93
C GLY A 239 -2.42 0.95 -7.55
N ILE A 240 -2.32 2.24 -7.24
CA ILE A 240 -3.15 3.29 -7.84
C ILE A 240 -2.96 3.34 -9.36
N HIS A 241 -1.71 3.32 -9.82
CA HIS A 241 -1.40 3.37 -11.25
C HIS A 241 -1.91 2.13 -11.99
N GLU A 242 -1.60 0.93 -11.48
CA GLU A 242 -2.06 -0.34 -12.05
C GLU A 242 -3.60 -0.40 -12.16
N MET A 243 -4.29 0.10 -11.15
CA MET A 243 -5.76 0.08 -11.16
C MET A 243 -6.34 1.16 -12.09
N ALA A 244 -5.72 2.34 -12.20
CA ALA A 244 -6.12 3.36 -13.16
C ALA A 244 -5.97 2.86 -14.61
N GLU A 245 -4.87 2.17 -14.93
CA GLU A 245 -4.71 1.51 -16.24
C GLU A 245 -5.83 0.49 -16.50
N ARG A 246 -6.16 -0.37 -15.51
CA ARG A 246 -7.26 -1.34 -15.68
C ARG A 246 -8.61 -0.68 -15.92
N LEU A 247 -8.90 0.46 -15.27
CA LEU A 247 -10.12 1.21 -15.48
C LEU A 247 -10.21 1.77 -16.92
N ILE A 248 -9.07 2.23 -17.46
CA ILE A 248 -8.99 2.70 -18.85
C ILE A 248 -9.11 1.51 -19.83
N ASP A 249 -8.30 0.47 -19.64
CA ASP A 249 -8.28 -0.72 -20.50
C ASP A 249 -9.63 -1.44 -20.52
N GLY A 250 -10.35 -1.41 -19.40
CA GLY A 250 -11.71 -1.94 -19.26
C GLY A 250 -12.80 -1.05 -19.83
N GLY A 251 -12.48 0.15 -20.35
CA GLY A 251 -13.43 1.08 -20.95
C GLY A 251 -14.33 1.81 -19.95
N PHE A 252 -14.00 1.83 -18.65
CA PHE A 252 -14.80 2.52 -17.63
C PHE A 252 -14.57 4.04 -17.63
N PHE A 253 -13.36 4.46 -17.96
CA PHE A 253 -12.99 5.87 -18.06
C PHE A 253 -12.04 6.06 -19.25
N GLU A 254 -12.12 7.25 -19.83
CA GLU A 254 -11.23 7.69 -20.90
C GLU A 254 -10.15 8.64 -20.36
N GLY A 255 -9.08 8.83 -21.13
CA GLY A 255 -8.00 9.76 -20.82
C GLY A 255 -6.73 9.08 -20.30
N PRO A 256 -5.76 9.86 -19.87
CA PRO A 256 -4.51 9.32 -19.32
C PRO A 256 -4.70 8.85 -17.87
N VAL A 257 -3.79 7.99 -17.42
CA VAL A 257 -3.64 7.70 -15.99
C VAL A 257 -3.30 8.97 -15.20
N PRO A 258 -3.71 9.08 -13.94
CA PRO A 258 -3.37 10.22 -13.10
C PRO A 258 -1.86 10.45 -13.01
N ARG A 259 -1.43 11.70 -13.18
CA ARG A 259 -0.04 12.08 -12.99
C ARG A 259 0.36 11.85 -11.54
N GLN A 260 1.37 11.00 -11.34
CA GLN A 260 1.83 10.61 -10.00
C GLN A 260 2.76 11.67 -9.41
N HIS A 261 2.42 12.18 -8.22
CA HIS A 261 3.22 13.10 -7.43
C HIS A 261 3.61 12.43 -6.12
N VAL A 262 4.88 12.05 -6.00
CA VAL A 262 5.35 11.32 -4.83
C VAL A 262 6.31 12.17 -4.02
N SER A 263 6.17 12.16 -2.68
CA SER A 263 7.00 12.94 -1.80
C SER A 263 7.72 12.08 -0.76
N GLN A 264 8.91 12.51 -0.38
CA GLN A 264 9.75 11.88 0.65
C GLN A 264 10.24 12.94 1.66
N ASN A 265 10.72 12.50 2.83
CA ASN A 265 11.37 13.38 3.80
C ASN A 265 12.65 13.99 3.21
N VAL A 266 12.93 15.24 3.55
CA VAL A 266 14.13 15.95 3.06
C VAL A 266 15.44 15.28 3.48
N GLU A 267 15.44 14.61 4.62
CA GLU A 267 16.63 13.92 5.15
C GLU A 267 16.81 12.51 4.55
N HIS A 268 15.75 11.91 3.95
CA HIS A 268 15.78 10.56 3.35
C HIS A 268 14.89 10.50 2.13
N HIS A 269 15.47 10.68 0.93
CA HIS A 269 14.73 10.81 -0.33
C HIS A 269 15.40 10.10 -1.52
N PRO A 270 15.74 8.79 -1.39
CA PRO A 270 16.50 8.08 -2.42
C PRO A 270 15.80 8.02 -3.78
N ILE A 271 14.47 7.90 -3.80
CA ILE A 271 13.69 7.90 -5.04
C ILE A 271 13.81 9.25 -5.76
N HIS A 272 13.72 10.35 -5.01
CA HIS A 272 13.89 11.69 -5.57
C HIS A 272 15.28 11.86 -6.18
N ASN A 273 16.34 11.47 -5.49
CA ASN A 273 17.72 11.57 -5.97
C ASN A 273 17.93 10.82 -7.28
N ALA A 274 17.50 9.55 -7.33
CA ALA A 274 17.63 8.74 -8.53
C ALA A 274 16.81 9.30 -9.71
N TRP A 275 15.58 9.76 -9.44
CA TRP A 275 14.69 10.36 -10.45
C TRP A 275 15.28 11.64 -11.03
N GLN A 276 15.76 12.58 -10.19
CA GLN A 276 16.38 13.83 -10.63
C GLN A 276 17.67 13.60 -11.41
N ALA A 277 18.42 12.54 -11.08
CA ALA A 277 19.61 12.12 -11.82
C ALA A 277 19.30 11.36 -13.12
N GLY A 278 18.02 11.17 -13.47
CA GLY A 278 17.61 10.44 -14.68
C GLY A 278 17.92 8.95 -14.65
N ARG A 279 18.15 8.35 -13.48
CA ARG A 279 18.48 6.93 -13.31
C ARG A 279 17.24 6.08 -13.09
N ASN A 280 17.25 4.88 -13.64
CA ASN A 280 16.20 3.86 -13.41
C ASN A 280 16.57 2.86 -12.31
N HIS A 281 17.59 3.11 -11.52
CA HIS A 281 18.03 2.31 -10.40
C HIS A 281 18.56 3.19 -9.27
N LEU A 282 18.54 2.67 -8.07
CA LEU A 282 19.12 3.31 -6.89
C LEU A 282 20.59 2.94 -6.77
N VAL A 283 21.37 3.87 -6.24
CA VAL A 283 22.78 3.68 -5.88
C VAL A 283 22.97 4.06 -4.41
N PRO A 284 24.06 3.60 -3.75
CA PRO A 284 24.31 3.95 -2.34
C PRO A 284 24.28 5.45 -2.04
N GLU A 285 24.73 6.26 -2.98
CA GLU A 285 24.81 7.73 -2.89
C GLU A 285 23.44 8.42 -2.87
N ASP A 286 22.37 7.70 -3.22
CA ASP A 286 21.00 8.22 -3.11
C ASP A 286 20.50 8.29 -1.68
N PHE A 287 21.12 7.51 -0.80
CA PHE A 287 20.75 7.40 0.60
C PHE A 287 21.64 8.31 1.46
N PRO A 288 21.15 8.80 2.61
CA PRO A 288 22.00 9.51 3.55
C PRO A 288 23.12 8.57 4.07
N PRO A 289 24.33 9.09 4.29
CA PRO A 289 25.47 8.27 4.75
C PRO A 289 25.29 7.70 6.16
N ASP A 290 24.52 8.39 6.99
CA ASP A 290 24.28 8.05 8.39
C ASP A 290 22.79 7.90 8.65
N GLU A 291 22.42 7.40 9.83
CA GLU A 291 21.05 7.43 10.30
C GLU A 291 20.59 8.88 10.50
N VAL A 292 19.39 9.17 10.04
CA VAL A 292 18.81 10.52 10.06
C VAL A 292 17.50 10.52 10.83
N GLU A 293 17.29 11.57 11.61
CA GLU A 293 15.97 11.86 12.18
C GLU A 293 15.10 12.51 11.10
N VAL A 294 13.92 11.97 10.87
CA VAL A 294 12.97 12.45 9.87
C VAL A 294 11.65 12.85 10.50
N TYR A 295 10.85 13.65 9.79
CA TYR A 295 9.50 13.98 10.26
C TYR A 295 8.57 12.78 10.30
N SER A 296 8.63 11.93 9.27
CA SER A 296 7.83 10.72 9.17
C SER A 296 8.71 9.49 8.95
N ASP A 297 9.06 8.82 10.04
CA ASP A 297 9.89 7.61 10.01
C ASP A 297 9.18 6.39 9.39
N TYR A 298 7.84 6.39 9.33
CA TYR A 298 7.07 5.40 8.57
C TYR A 298 7.37 5.39 7.06
N LEU A 299 7.96 6.48 6.55
CA LEU A 299 8.38 6.60 5.15
C LEU A 299 9.86 6.26 4.94
N LEU A 300 10.62 5.99 6.01
CA LEU A 300 11.99 5.50 5.87
C LEU A 300 11.99 4.12 5.21
N ASN A 301 12.68 4.03 4.08
CA ASN A 301 12.87 2.76 3.41
C ASN A 301 14.22 2.74 2.68
N LYS A 302 15.15 1.91 3.15
CA LYS A 302 16.48 1.76 2.58
C LYS A 302 16.51 0.89 1.29
N GLY A 303 15.37 0.28 0.91
CA GLY A 303 15.24 -0.55 -0.29
C GLY A 303 13.85 -0.41 -0.93
N PRO A 304 13.45 0.82 -1.36
CA PRO A 304 12.17 1.00 -2.02
C PRO A 304 12.13 0.31 -3.39
N ALA A 305 10.94 -0.10 -3.81
CA ALA A 305 10.71 -0.68 -5.13
C ALA A 305 10.76 0.43 -6.19
N TYR A 306 11.95 0.72 -6.69
CA TYR A 306 12.16 1.80 -7.65
C TYR A 306 12.43 1.30 -9.07
N GLY A 307 13.48 0.51 -9.27
CA GLY A 307 14.00 0.18 -10.60
C GLY A 307 13.55 -1.18 -11.15
N GLN A 308 12.71 -1.92 -10.42
CA GLN A 308 12.10 -3.13 -10.96
C GLN A 308 11.08 -2.76 -12.04
N VAL A 309 10.92 -3.64 -13.04
CA VAL A 309 9.88 -3.46 -14.06
C VAL A 309 8.50 -3.42 -13.40
N GLY A 310 7.75 -2.35 -13.66
CA GLY A 310 6.47 -2.05 -13.04
C GLY A 310 6.54 -1.34 -11.68
N ALA A 311 7.73 -0.97 -11.20
CA ALA A 311 7.91 -0.26 -9.94
C ALA A 311 7.84 1.28 -10.11
N VAL A 312 8.22 2.03 -9.07
CA VAL A 312 8.02 3.48 -8.98
C VAL A 312 8.63 4.26 -10.14
N HIS A 313 9.82 3.88 -10.65
CA HIS A 313 10.41 4.52 -11.83
C HIS A 313 9.48 4.45 -13.04
N ASP A 314 8.95 3.26 -13.34
CA ASP A 314 8.13 3.05 -14.52
C ASP A 314 6.79 3.79 -14.43
N ILE A 315 6.14 3.79 -13.25
CA ILE A 315 4.88 4.52 -13.07
C ILE A 315 5.07 6.05 -13.13
N LEU A 316 6.18 6.58 -12.62
CA LEU A 316 6.51 7.99 -12.75
C LEU A 316 6.72 8.35 -14.22
N LYS A 317 7.45 7.52 -14.96
CA LYS A 317 7.73 7.73 -16.38
C LYS A 317 6.44 7.68 -17.22
N SER A 318 5.61 6.66 -17.04
CA SER A 318 4.38 6.47 -17.82
C SER A 318 3.31 7.51 -17.52
N SER A 319 3.23 8.00 -16.27
CA SER A 319 2.27 9.03 -15.86
C SER A 319 2.77 10.47 -16.01
N ASN A 320 3.96 10.69 -16.56
CA ASN A 320 4.64 11.99 -16.55
C ASN A 320 4.75 12.55 -15.11
N GLY A 321 5.06 11.67 -14.16
CA GLY A 321 5.05 11.93 -12.72
C GLY A 321 6.17 12.85 -12.24
N GLN A 322 6.11 13.22 -10.97
CA GLN A 322 7.11 14.07 -10.33
C GLN A 322 7.41 13.59 -8.91
N THR A 323 8.59 13.95 -8.43
CA THR A 323 9.04 13.66 -7.08
C THR A 323 9.31 14.96 -6.31
N TYR A 324 9.05 14.93 -5.01
CA TYR A 324 9.23 16.09 -4.12
C TYR A 324 9.95 15.67 -2.85
N ILE A 325 10.67 16.62 -2.27
CA ILE A 325 11.20 16.52 -0.91
C ILE A 325 10.40 17.46 0.00
N VAL A 326 10.08 16.98 1.19
CA VAL A 326 9.25 17.74 2.15
C VAL A 326 10.05 17.98 3.43
N LYS A 327 10.23 19.27 3.77
CA LYS A 327 10.88 19.68 5.02
C LYS A 327 9.90 19.54 6.20
N ARG A 328 10.42 19.31 7.39
CA ARG A 328 9.64 19.19 8.64
C ARG A 328 8.66 20.36 8.83
N GLU A 329 9.14 21.60 8.64
CA GLU A 329 8.33 22.81 8.85
C GLU A 329 7.14 22.86 7.88
N ALA A 330 7.36 22.47 6.62
CA ALA A 330 6.30 22.40 5.61
C ALA A 330 5.28 21.31 5.94
N ALA A 331 5.72 20.15 6.43
CA ALA A 331 4.84 19.05 6.83
C ALA A 331 3.99 19.45 8.06
N VAL A 332 4.59 20.14 9.04
CA VAL A 332 3.87 20.66 10.22
C VAL A 332 2.81 21.69 9.81
N ALA A 333 3.18 22.66 8.99
CA ALA A 333 2.25 23.67 8.49
C ALA A 333 1.10 23.06 7.67
N ALA A 334 1.40 22.10 6.81
CA ALA A 334 0.39 21.39 6.04
C ALA A 334 -0.59 20.60 6.94
N ARG A 335 -0.10 19.97 8.00
CA ARG A 335 -0.93 19.26 8.97
C ARG A 335 -1.88 20.23 9.70
N GLU A 336 -1.41 21.41 10.12
CA GLU A 336 -2.23 22.42 10.78
C GLU A 336 -3.34 22.91 9.84
N ILE A 337 -3.02 23.23 8.59
CA ILE A 337 -4.01 23.60 7.57
C ILE A 337 -5.02 22.47 7.36
N CYS A 338 -4.55 21.25 7.22
CA CYS A 338 -5.41 20.07 7.04
C CYS A 338 -6.38 19.92 8.21
N LEU A 339 -5.91 20.00 9.45
CA LEU A 339 -6.75 19.89 10.65
C LEU A 339 -7.82 20.99 10.78
N LEU A 340 -7.55 22.17 10.23
CA LEU A 340 -8.50 23.29 10.25
C LEU A 340 -9.64 23.14 9.23
N TYR A 341 -9.38 22.47 8.10
CA TYR A 341 -10.28 22.47 6.95
C TYR A 341 -10.79 21.08 6.52
N THR A 342 -10.41 20.00 7.19
CA THR A 342 -10.89 18.65 6.86
C THR A 342 -12.15 18.22 7.60
N SER A 343 -12.77 19.11 8.34
CA SER A 343 -14.04 18.87 9.05
C SER A 343 -15.30 19.27 8.25
N ASP A 344 -15.16 19.47 6.95
CA ASP A 344 -16.25 19.92 6.05
C ASP A 344 -17.32 18.84 5.82
#